data_b56519c293aec38431df04ba83f3454f
#
_entry.id   b56519c293aec38431df04ba83f3454f
#
_cell.length_a   1.000
_cell.length_b   1.000
_cell.length_c   1.000
_cell.angle_alpha   90.00
_cell.angle_beta   90.00
_cell.angle_gamma   90.00
#
_symmetry.space_group_name_H-M   'P 1'
#
loop_
_entity.id
_entity.type
_entity.pdbx_description
1 polymer ?
#
loop_
_entity_poly.entity_id
_entity_poly.type
_entity_poly.pdbx_seq_one_letter_code
_entity_poly.pdbx_strand_id
1 'polypeptide(L)' 'MNHGIGCQNNGGISAAAFVLVLFILLIIIVGALI' A
#
# COMPACT_ATOMS: atom_id res chain seq x y z
N MET A 1 2.41 19.57 -7.11
CA MET A 1 2.50 19.29 -7.07
C MET A 1 2.85 18.42 -7.12
N ASN A 2 2.97 18.27 -7.12
CA ASN A 2 3.16 17.59 -7.24
C ASN A 2 4.03 16.78 -7.41
N HIS A 3 4.45 16.90 -7.54
CA HIS A 3 5.27 16.12 -7.96
C HIS A 3 6.12 15.75 -7.10
N GLY A 4 6.41 15.88 -6.48
CA GLY A 4 7.25 15.61 -5.65
C GLY A 4 6.97 14.41 -5.06
N ILE A 5 6.10 14.26 -4.40
CA ILE A 5 5.86 13.20 -3.74
C ILE A 5 5.31 12.20 -4.45
N GLY A 6 4.50 12.32 -5.04
CA GLY A 6 3.86 11.35 -5.55
C GLY A 6 4.41 10.83 -6.63
N CYS A 7 5.24 11.39 -7.11
CA CYS A 7 5.69 10.94 -8.15
C CYS A 7 6.36 9.79 -8.18
N GLN A 8 6.57 9.22 -7.40
CA GLN A 8 7.20 8.13 -7.48
C GLN A 8 6.69 7.34 -8.39
N ASN A 9 5.96 7.53 -8.93
CA ASN A 9 5.38 6.84 -9.69
C ASN A 9 5.59 5.75 -10.25
N ASN A 10 5.32 5.06 -10.07
CA ASN A 10 5.45 3.95 -10.57
C ASN A 10 4.49 3.62 -11.45
N GLY A 11 3.83 4.17 -11.90
CA GLY A 11 2.95 3.84 -12.75
C GLY A 11 1.84 3.12 -12.33
N GLY A 12 1.67 2.32 -11.79
CA GLY A 12 0.52 1.67 -11.44
C GLY A 12 0.18 1.91 -10.07
N ILE A 13 0.79 1.35 -9.16
CA ILE A 13 0.45 1.48 -7.81
C ILE A 13 1.41 2.32 -7.13
N SER A 14 1.03 3.16 -6.26
CA SER A 14 1.97 3.97 -5.56
C SER A 14 2.38 3.27 -4.30
N ALA A 15 3.41 3.73 -3.69
CA ALA A 15 3.90 3.11 -2.47
C ALA A 15 2.85 3.13 -1.39
N ALA A 16 2.10 4.20 -1.31
CA ALA A 16 1.08 4.27 -0.30
C ALA A 16 0.02 3.21 -0.50
N ALA A 17 -0.37 3.00 -1.74
CA ALA A 17 -1.38 2.00 -2.01
C ALA A 17 -0.83 0.62 -1.73
N PHE A 18 0.43 0.42 -2.01
CA PHE A 18 1.03 -0.87 -1.79
C PHE A 18 1.06 -1.16 -0.29
N VAL A 19 1.43 -0.18 0.50
CA VAL A 19 1.48 -0.37 1.94
C VAL A 19 0.08 -0.62 2.48
N LEU A 20 -0.91 0.07 1.93
CA LEU A 20 -2.27 -0.14 2.37
C LEU A 20 -2.69 -1.59 2.14
N VAL A 21 -2.36 -2.12 1.00
CA VAL A 21 -2.72 -3.49 0.70
C VAL A 21 -2.00 -4.46 1.64
N LEU A 22 -0.76 -4.16 1.95
CA LEU A 22 -0.01 -5.02 2.85
C LEU A 22 -0.65 -5.03 4.24
N PHE A 23 -1.14 -3.88 4.70
CA PHE A 23 -1.78 -3.85 5.99
C PHE A 23 -3.08 -4.63 5.97
N ILE A 24 -3.84 -4.52 4.90
CA ILE A 24 -5.08 -5.26 4.81
C ILE A 24 -4.80 -6.75 4.82
N LEU A 25 -3.78 -7.18 4.10
CA LEU A 25 -3.44 -8.58 4.07
C LEU A 25 -2.99 -9.06 5.45
N LEU A 26 -2.25 -8.22 6.14
CA LEU A 26 -1.78 -8.59 7.46
C LEU A 26 -2.97 -8.81 8.40
N ILE A 27 -3.94 -7.93 8.33
CA ILE A 27 -5.10 -8.05 9.19
C ILE A 27 -5.86 -9.33 8.87
N ILE A 28 -5.99 -9.66 7.62
CA ILE A 28 -6.70 -10.85 7.24
C ILE A 28 -5.97 -12.09 7.76
N ILE A 29 -4.68 -12.10 7.65
CA ILE A 29 -3.91 -13.24 8.08
C ILE A 29 -4.01 -13.41 9.59
N VAL A 30 -3.88 -12.32 10.31
CA VAL A 30 -3.96 -12.39 11.76
C VAL A 30 -5.36 -12.87 12.17
N GLY A 31 -6.37 -12.39 11.51
CA GLY A 31 -7.71 -12.83 11.84
C GLY A 31 -7.92 -14.30 11.57
N ALA A 32 -7.24 -14.82 10.58
CA ALA A 32 -7.38 -16.22 10.27
C ALA A 32 -6.65 -17.09 11.30
N LEU A 33 -5.61 -16.55 11.89
CA LEU A 33 -4.89 -17.32 12.88
C LEU A 33 -5.57 -17.33 14.20
N ILE A 34 -6.28 -16.31 14.51
CA ILE A 34 -6.90 -16.30 15.78
C ILE A 34 -8.37 -16.43 15.55
#